data_de7811ee02bd1f9c1baa9bf64b81f001
#
_entry.id   de7811ee02bd1f9c1baa9bf64b81f001
#
_cell.length_a   1.000
_cell.length_b   1.000
_cell.length_c   1.000
_cell.angle_alpha   90.00
_cell.angle_beta   90.00
_cell.angle_gamma   90.00
#
_symmetry.space_group_name_H-M   'P 1'
#
loop_
_entity.id
_entity.type
_entity.pdbx_description
1 polymer ?
#
loop_
_entity_poly.entity_id
_entity_poly.type
_entity_poly.pdbx_seq_one_letter_code
_entity_poly.pdbx_strand_id
1 'polypeptide(L)'
;GEYLIGSYGVRSDKEALIYIAEQFELKPKIVKLVDEKFYHLDTCFQNLPTNNNDAIFYPEAFEDSSLNEFSDLFNLIPVSENDANKLACNSVVINESVIFPSDDIDIIETVADLGCNIEISDVSEFLKSGGACQCLVITLQ
;
A
#
# COMPACT_ATOMS: atom_id res chain seq x y z
N GLY A 1 4.50 -7.84 -14.96
CA GLY A 1 3.34 -6.97 -14.83
C GLY A 1 3.25 -6.02 -16.03
N GLU A 2 2.07 -5.48 -16.28
CA GLU A 2 1.84 -4.53 -17.39
C GLU A 2 1.98 -3.07 -16.92
N TYR A 3 1.85 -2.84 -15.61
CA TYR A 3 1.79 -1.51 -15.00
C TYR A 3 2.93 -1.27 -14.03
N LEU A 4 3.40 -0.01 -13.97
CA LEU A 4 4.16 0.54 -12.86
C LEU A 4 3.19 1.29 -11.96
N ILE A 5 2.97 0.78 -10.74
CA ILE A 5 2.13 1.42 -9.72
C ILE A 5 3.05 2.28 -8.85
N GLY A 6 2.75 3.56 -8.71
CA GLY A 6 3.60 4.48 -7.97
C GLY A 6 2.88 5.69 -7.42
N SER A 7 3.56 6.42 -6.53
CA SER A 7 3.09 7.71 -6.01
C SER A 7 4.17 8.77 -6.05
N TYR A 8 3.76 10.03 -6.09
CA TYR A 8 4.64 11.20 -6.01
C TYR A 8 4.09 12.24 -5.02
N GLY A 9 4.87 13.25 -4.73
CA GLY A 9 4.49 14.38 -3.88
C GLY A 9 5.47 14.61 -2.74
N VAL A 10 5.51 13.74 -1.72
CA VAL A 10 6.32 13.95 -0.52
C VAL A 10 7.79 13.57 -0.72
N ARG A 11 8.07 12.35 -1.17
CA ARG A 11 9.44 11.80 -1.29
C ARG A 11 9.82 11.33 -2.69
N SER A 12 8.85 11.15 -3.56
CA SER A 12 9.06 10.63 -4.92
C SER A 12 8.74 11.69 -5.96
N ASP A 13 9.47 11.65 -7.07
CA ASP A 13 9.30 12.54 -8.20
C ASP A 13 8.51 11.84 -9.32
N LYS A 14 7.54 12.56 -9.90
CA LYS A 14 6.66 11.99 -10.93
C LYS A 14 7.42 11.66 -12.23
N GLU A 15 8.31 12.55 -12.63
CA GLU A 15 9.12 12.40 -13.85
C GLU A 15 10.06 11.20 -13.72
N ALA A 16 10.60 10.94 -12.52
CA ALA A 16 11.43 9.76 -12.28
C ALA A 16 10.63 8.45 -12.44
N LEU A 17 9.38 8.42 -11.96
CA LEU A 17 8.50 7.24 -12.12
C LEU A 17 8.13 7.01 -13.59
N ILE A 18 7.84 8.08 -14.35
CA ILE A 18 7.57 7.99 -15.78
C ILE A 18 8.80 7.46 -16.53
N TYR A 19 9.99 7.99 -16.21
CA TYR A 19 11.24 7.51 -16.81
C TYR A 19 11.48 6.02 -16.55
N ILE A 20 11.26 5.56 -15.31
CA ILE A 20 11.37 4.13 -14.96
C ILE A 20 10.36 3.30 -15.75
N ALA A 21 9.10 3.75 -15.85
CA ALA A 21 8.08 3.05 -16.61
C ALA A 21 8.49 2.88 -18.08
N GLU A 22 9.05 3.92 -18.72
CA GLU A 22 9.56 3.87 -20.09
C GLU A 22 10.71 2.88 -20.25
N GLN A 23 11.67 2.86 -19.30
CA GLN A 23 12.82 1.94 -19.37
C GLN A 23 12.42 0.45 -19.31
N PHE A 24 11.32 0.15 -18.62
CA PHE A 24 10.81 -1.22 -18.45
C PHE A 24 9.59 -1.52 -19.33
N GLU A 25 9.22 -0.62 -20.25
CA GLU A 25 8.07 -0.74 -21.14
C GLU A 25 6.75 -0.99 -20.37
N LEU A 26 6.61 -0.35 -19.18
CA LEU A 26 5.44 -0.44 -18.34
C LEU A 26 4.49 0.75 -18.53
N LYS A 27 3.21 0.53 -18.34
CA LYS A 27 2.20 1.61 -18.29
C LYS A 27 2.20 2.25 -16.91
N PRO A 28 2.54 3.54 -16.75
CA PRO A 28 2.53 4.18 -15.43
C PRO A 28 1.10 4.42 -14.96
N LYS A 29 0.83 4.04 -13.71
CA LYS A 29 -0.35 4.37 -12.92
C LYS A 29 0.14 5.08 -11.65
N ILE A 30 0.09 6.40 -11.66
CA ILE A 30 0.81 7.24 -10.70
C ILE A 30 -0.18 8.17 -9.99
N VAL A 31 -0.28 8.05 -8.68
CA VAL A 31 -1.13 8.86 -7.81
C VAL A 31 -0.32 9.91 -7.05
N LYS A 32 -0.99 10.97 -6.57
CA LYS A 32 -0.35 12.01 -5.77
C LYS A 32 -0.66 11.81 -4.29
N LEU A 33 0.38 11.80 -3.46
CA LEU A 33 0.27 11.86 -2.01
C LEU A 33 0.26 13.30 -1.54
N VAL A 34 -0.62 13.60 -0.57
CA VAL A 34 -0.81 14.95 -0.02
C VAL A 34 -0.56 15.04 1.48
N ASP A 35 -0.46 13.91 2.17
CA ASP A 35 -0.18 13.84 3.61
C ASP A 35 1.31 13.49 3.84
N GLU A 36 2.04 14.35 4.52
CA GLU A 36 3.47 14.17 4.82
C GLU A 36 3.76 12.96 5.72
N LYS A 37 2.78 12.48 6.46
CA LYS A 37 2.91 11.28 7.29
C LYS A 37 3.03 10.03 6.43
N PHE A 38 2.29 9.98 5.33
CA PHE A 38 2.28 8.86 4.38
C PHE A 38 3.16 9.18 3.17
N TYR A 39 4.47 9.24 3.40
CA TYR A 39 5.46 9.76 2.47
C TYR A 39 5.85 8.81 1.33
N HIS A 40 5.50 7.53 1.42
CA HIS A 40 5.66 6.52 0.37
C HIS A 40 4.35 5.76 0.18
N LEU A 41 4.12 5.22 -1.03
CA LEU A 41 2.88 4.52 -1.37
C LEU A 41 2.59 3.35 -0.45
N ASP A 42 3.60 2.58 -0.08
CA ASP A 42 3.51 1.40 0.78
C ASP A 42 3.10 1.71 2.22
N THR A 43 3.08 2.98 2.63
CA THR A 43 2.57 3.39 3.95
C THR A 43 1.05 3.59 3.98
N CYS A 44 0.41 3.77 2.82
CA CYS A 44 -1.01 4.08 2.70
C CYS A 44 -1.77 3.28 1.62
N PHE A 45 -1.12 2.32 0.99
CA PHE A 45 -1.71 1.44 -0.02
C PHE A 45 -1.05 0.06 0.01
N GLN A 46 -1.87 -1.01 0.00
CA GLN A 46 -1.42 -2.39 -0.11
C GLN A 46 -2.34 -3.19 -1.02
N ASN A 47 -1.79 -3.75 -2.09
CA ASN A 47 -2.49 -4.71 -2.92
C ASN A 47 -2.62 -6.06 -2.19
N LEU A 48 -3.80 -6.65 -2.21
CA LEU A 48 -4.09 -7.93 -1.56
C LEU A 48 -3.97 -9.12 -2.54
N PRO A 49 -3.63 -10.31 -2.04
CA PRO A 49 -3.47 -11.50 -2.88
C PRO A 49 -4.81 -12.15 -3.20
N THR A 50 -5.76 -11.37 -3.74
CA THR A 50 -7.10 -11.82 -4.12
C THR A 50 -7.26 -11.87 -5.64
N ASN A 51 -8.24 -12.64 -6.12
CA ASN A 51 -8.55 -12.72 -7.55
C ASN A 51 -9.29 -11.47 -8.09
N ASN A 52 -9.78 -10.61 -7.20
CA ASN A 52 -10.56 -9.42 -7.55
C ASN A 52 -9.72 -8.14 -7.64
N ASN A 53 -8.39 -8.23 -7.51
CA ASN A 53 -7.49 -7.09 -7.40
C ASN A 53 -7.88 -6.16 -6.24
N ASP A 54 -8.27 -6.72 -5.09
CA ASP A 54 -8.58 -5.92 -3.92
C ASP A 54 -7.32 -5.24 -3.39
N ALA A 55 -7.47 -4.01 -2.90
CA ALA A 55 -6.39 -3.26 -2.27
C ALA A 55 -6.93 -2.44 -1.09
N ILE A 56 -6.26 -2.49 0.04
CA ILE A 56 -6.53 -1.60 1.16
C ILE A 56 -5.77 -0.29 0.98
N PHE A 57 -6.40 0.83 1.33
CA PHE A 57 -5.80 2.15 1.19
C PHE A 57 -6.37 3.15 2.19
N TYR A 58 -5.60 4.19 2.52
CA TYR A 58 -6.05 5.30 3.35
C TYR A 58 -6.40 6.50 2.46
N PRO A 59 -7.70 6.83 2.26
CA PRO A 59 -8.15 7.82 1.28
C PRO A 59 -7.50 9.20 1.44
N GLU A 60 -7.41 9.69 2.68
CA GLU A 60 -6.94 11.04 2.99
C GLU A 60 -5.45 11.27 2.70
N ALA A 61 -4.68 10.20 2.49
CA ALA A 61 -3.30 10.33 2.05
C ALA A 61 -3.15 10.78 0.59
N PHE A 62 -4.22 10.69 -0.21
CA PHE A 62 -4.19 10.91 -1.65
C PHE A 62 -4.91 12.18 -2.07
N GLU A 63 -4.47 12.78 -3.18
CA GLU A 63 -5.27 13.76 -3.90
C GLU A 63 -6.44 13.07 -4.60
N ASP A 64 -7.69 13.46 -4.30
CA ASP A 64 -8.92 12.80 -4.78
C ASP A 64 -8.92 12.59 -6.30
N SER A 65 -8.50 13.59 -7.06
CA SER A 65 -8.48 13.52 -8.53
C SER A 65 -7.53 12.45 -9.07
N SER A 66 -6.50 12.08 -8.31
CA SER A 66 -5.50 11.09 -8.72
C SER A 66 -5.93 9.64 -8.45
N LEU A 67 -6.86 9.41 -7.53
CA LEU A 67 -7.34 8.06 -7.18
C LEU A 67 -8.03 7.33 -8.34
N ASN A 68 -8.54 8.06 -9.34
CA ASN A 68 -9.11 7.47 -10.54
C ASN A 68 -8.11 6.54 -11.28
N GLU A 69 -6.81 6.83 -11.18
CA GLU A 69 -5.77 5.97 -11.77
C GLU A 69 -5.73 4.57 -11.14
N PHE A 70 -6.11 4.46 -9.87
CA PHE A 70 -6.13 3.18 -9.15
C PHE A 70 -7.48 2.49 -9.21
N SER A 71 -8.59 3.23 -9.23
CA SER A 71 -9.95 2.66 -9.28
C SER A 71 -10.22 1.84 -10.56
N ASP A 72 -9.47 2.11 -11.64
CA ASP A 72 -9.53 1.33 -12.87
C ASP A 72 -8.84 -0.05 -12.74
N LEU A 73 -7.95 -0.21 -11.77
CA LEU A 73 -7.13 -1.41 -11.60
C LEU A 73 -7.50 -2.22 -10.35
N PHE A 74 -7.96 -1.54 -9.31
CA PHE A 74 -8.17 -2.14 -8.00
C PHE A 74 -9.59 -1.93 -7.49
N ASN A 75 -10.10 -2.93 -6.79
CA ASN A 75 -11.23 -2.76 -5.89
C ASN A 75 -10.70 -2.15 -4.58
N LEU A 76 -10.88 -0.84 -4.42
CA LEU A 76 -10.29 -0.05 -3.34
C LEU A 76 -11.13 -0.16 -2.05
N ILE A 77 -10.52 -0.65 -0.97
CA ILE A 77 -11.12 -0.86 0.34
C ILE A 77 -10.50 0.15 1.32
N PRO A 78 -11.26 1.15 1.78
CA PRO A 78 -10.69 2.18 2.65
C PRO A 78 -10.39 1.63 4.05
N VAL A 79 -9.25 2.02 4.61
CA VAL A 79 -8.93 1.82 6.02
C VAL A 79 -9.29 3.06 6.83
N SER A 80 -9.59 2.87 8.11
CA SER A 80 -9.83 3.97 9.05
C SER A 80 -8.55 4.78 9.33
N GLU A 81 -8.70 6.02 9.83
CA GLU A 81 -7.55 6.80 10.30
C GLU A 81 -6.79 6.07 11.41
N ASN A 82 -7.50 5.35 12.29
CA ASN A 82 -6.89 4.56 13.35
C ASN A 82 -5.98 3.46 12.79
N ASP A 83 -6.45 2.71 11.79
CA ASP A 83 -5.67 1.66 11.13
C ASP A 83 -4.51 2.24 10.31
N ALA A 84 -4.75 3.35 9.61
CA ALA A 84 -3.70 4.05 8.88
C ALA A 84 -2.58 4.53 9.81
N ASN A 85 -2.94 5.05 10.98
CA ASN A 85 -1.99 5.48 12.01
C ASN A 85 -1.14 4.33 12.58
N LYS A 86 -1.65 3.10 12.52
CA LYS A 86 -0.93 1.87 12.88
C LYS A 86 -0.20 1.25 11.68
N LEU A 87 -0.17 1.95 10.54
CA LEU A 87 0.45 1.51 9.29
C LEU A 87 -0.11 0.16 8.77
N ALA A 88 -1.43 -0.03 8.84
CA ALA A 88 -2.10 -1.23 8.33
C ALA A 88 -1.75 -1.53 6.86
N CYS A 89 -1.63 -0.49 6.02
CA CYS A 89 -1.24 -0.63 4.62
C CYS A 89 0.24 -0.99 4.41
N ASN A 90 1.09 -0.81 5.43
CA ASN A 90 2.49 -1.23 5.37
C ASN A 90 2.67 -2.70 5.79
N SER A 91 1.69 -3.53 5.44
CA SER A 91 1.70 -4.98 5.58
C SER A 91 2.55 -5.64 4.47
N VAL A 92 2.94 -6.88 4.66
CA VAL A 92 3.67 -7.67 3.67
C VAL A 92 2.78 -8.76 3.12
N VAL A 93 2.76 -8.91 1.79
CA VAL A 93 2.05 -10.00 1.12
C VAL A 93 3.05 -11.05 0.65
N ILE A 94 2.84 -12.30 1.11
CA ILE A 94 3.63 -13.47 0.69
C ILE A 94 2.65 -14.60 0.33
N ASN A 95 2.61 -14.97 -0.93
CA ASN A 95 1.62 -15.91 -1.46
C ASN A 95 0.19 -15.44 -1.13
N GLU A 96 -0.58 -16.22 -0.36
CA GLU A 96 -1.96 -15.93 0.06
C GLU A 96 -2.01 -15.29 1.46
N SER A 97 -0.86 -15.04 2.10
CA SER A 97 -0.78 -14.46 3.45
C SER A 97 -0.52 -12.97 3.41
N VAL A 98 -1.19 -12.26 4.33
CA VAL A 98 -0.97 -10.83 4.60
C VAL A 98 -0.46 -10.70 6.03
N ILE A 99 0.75 -10.14 6.20
CA ILE A 99 1.43 -9.98 7.49
C ILE A 99 1.22 -8.55 7.97
N PHE A 100 0.40 -8.37 8.99
CA PHE A 100 0.12 -7.07 9.58
C PHE A 100 1.09 -6.73 10.73
N PRO A 101 1.32 -5.42 10.99
CA PRO A 101 2.25 -4.95 12.03
C PRO A 101 1.73 -5.11 13.46
N SER A 102 0.42 -5.35 13.65
CA SER A 102 -0.24 -5.49 14.94
C SER A 102 -1.55 -6.25 14.79
N ASP A 103 -2.06 -6.84 15.89
CA ASP A 103 -3.35 -7.55 15.94
C ASP A 103 -4.55 -6.62 16.27
N ASP A 104 -4.30 -5.38 16.66
CA ASP A 104 -5.33 -4.38 17.01
C ASP A 104 -5.70 -3.46 15.82
N ILE A 105 -5.67 -3.98 14.61
CA ILE A 105 -6.03 -3.32 13.35
C ILE A 105 -7.39 -3.82 12.87
N ASP A 106 -8.37 -2.92 12.72
CA ASP A 106 -9.77 -3.29 12.45
C ASP A 106 -9.97 -3.90 11.06
N ILE A 107 -9.21 -3.45 10.04
CA ILE A 107 -9.32 -3.95 8.66
C ILE A 107 -8.94 -5.43 8.50
N ILE A 108 -8.26 -6.03 9.47
CA ILE A 108 -7.84 -7.43 9.45
C ILE A 108 -9.02 -8.38 9.22
N GLU A 109 -10.16 -8.15 9.90
CA GLU A 109 -11.37 -8.98 9.72
C GLU A 109 -11.86 -8.94 8.27
N THR A 110 -11.91 -7.75 7.67
CA THR A 110 -12.31 -7.60 6.26
C THR A 110 -11.36 -8.35 5.32
N VAL A 111 -10.04 -8.25 5.55
CA VAL A 111 -9.04 -8.92 4.72
C VAL A 111 -9.11 -10.45 4.86
N ALA A 112 -9.40 -10.95 6.07
CA ALA A 112 -9.64 -12.38 6.30
C ALA A 112 -10.90 -12.86 5.56
N ASP A 113 -11.99 -12.10 5.58
CA ASP A 113 -13.24 -12.42 4.88
C ASP A 113 -13.07 -12.46 3.35
N LEU A 114 -12.08 -11.76 2.80
CA LEU A 114 -11.69 -11.85 1.39
C LEU A 114 -10.90 -13.12 1.05
N GLY A 115 -10.62 -13.96 2.05
CA GLY A 115 -9.95 -15.25 1.89
C GLY A 115 -8.43 -15.20 2.03
N CYS A 116 -7.87 -14.10 2.51
CA CYS A 116 -6.44 -13.99 2.80
C CYS A 116 -6.09 -14.70 4.12
N ASN A 117 -4.93 -15.34 4.17
CA ASN A 117 -4.38 -15.82 5.43
C ASN A 117 -3.77 -14.65 6.21
N ILE A 118 -4.13 -14.51 7.48
CA ILE A 118 -3.65 -13.40 8.32
C ILE A 118 -2.51 -13.90 9.22
N GLU A 119 -1.42 -13.14 9.18
CA GLU A 119 -0.27 -13.30 10.07
C GLU A 119 0.01 -11.97 10.78
N ILE A 120 0.51 -12.03 12.00
CA ILE A 120 0.87 -10.84 12.79
C ILE A 120 2.36 -10.87 13.10
N SER A 121 3.02 -9.74 12.87
CA SER A 121 4.41 -9.51 13.26
C SER A 121 4.49 -8.23 14.05
N ASP A 122 4.68 -8.32 15.37
CA ASP A 122 4.86 -7.12 16.21
C ASP A 122 6.12 -6.36 15.80
N VAL A 123 5.93 -5.19 15.19
CA VAL A 123 6.97 -4.26 14.79
C VAL A 123 6.85 -2.91 15.49
N SER A 124 6.26 -2.89 16.69
CA SER A 124 5.94 -1.69 17.46
C SER A 124 7.14 -0.75 17.70
N GLU A 125 8.35 -1.31 17.84
CA GLU A 125 9.56 -0.50 17.97
C GLU A 125 9.96 0.18 16.65
N PHE A 126 9.70 -0.45 15.49
CA PHE A 126 10.00 0.12 14.18
C PHE A 126 8.99 1.20 13.76
N LEU A 127 7.74 1.08 14.20
CA LEU A 127 6.71 2.13 14.00
C LEU A 127 7.18 3.51 14.48
N LYS A 128 8.00 3.55 15.52
CA LYS A 128 8.60 4.81 16.05
C LYS A 128 9.50 5.50 15.04
N SER A 129 9.99 4.78 14.05
CA SER A 129 10.83 5.29 12.95
C SER A 129 10.02 5.57 11.68
N GLY A 130 8.69 5.40 11.72
CA GLY A 130 7.78 5.72 10.61
C GLY A 130 7.63 4.63 9.55
N GLY A 131 8.00 3.37 9.86
CA GLY A 131 7.85 2.22 8.97
C GLY A 131 7.36 0.99 9.71
N ALA A 132 6.76 0.04 8.98
CA ALA A 132 6.27 -1.22 9.51
C ALA A 132 6.78 -2.41 8.66
N CYS A 133 5.98 -3.46 8.50
CA CYS A 133 6.43 -4.72 7.91
C CYS A 133 7.05 -4.57 6.52
N GLN A 134 6.39 -3.86 5.59
CA GLN A 134 6.87 -3.70 4.21
C GLN A 134 8.18 -2.93 4.15
N CYS A 135 8.36 -1.92 5.01
CA CYS A 135 9.60 -1.15 5.07
C CYS A 135 10.81 -1.95 5.58
N LEU A 136 10.59 -3.10 6.19
CA LEU A 136 11.65 -3.96 6.78
C LEU A 136 12.07 -5.11 5.87
N VAL A 137 11.44 -5.29 4.69
CA VAL A 137 11.70 -6.43 3.82
C VAL A 137 12.21 -6.01 2.45
N ILE A 138 13.03 -6.89 1.85
CA ILE A 138 13.41 -6.85 0.44
C ILE A 138 13.08 -8.21 -0.14
N THR A 139 12.20 -8.23 -1.15
CA THR A 139 11.88 -9.47 -1.86
C THR A 139 12.94 -9.75 -2.90
N LEU A 140 13.57 -10.91 -2.82
CA LEU A 140 14.49 -11.42 -3.84
C LEU A 140 13.75 -12.37 -4.76
N GLN A 141 13.78 -12.11 -6.05
CA GLN A 141 13.21 -12.96 -7.11
C GLN A 141 14.30 -13.79 -7.78
#